data_5c37a94dc1963f91bf61d4f9a1c1c7f5
#
_entry.id   5c37a94dc1963f91bf61d4f9a1c1c7f5
#
_cell.length_a   1.000
_cell.length_b   1.000
_cell.length_c   1.000
_cell.angle_alpha   90.00
_cell.angle_beta   90.00
_cell.angle_gamma   90.00
#
_symmetry.space_group_name_H-M   'P 1'
#
loop_
_entity.id
_entity.type
_entity.pdbx_description
1 polymer ?
#
loop_
_entity_poly.entity_id
_entity_poly.type
_entity_poly.pdbx_seq_one_letter_code
_entity_poly.pdbx_strand_id
1 'polypeptide(L)'
;MVHRRPRPAAGCLTDAVLHSYWGTAYAASYARLSALVDAVQTQVLYYEDAPAGTSYFAMSNGRTEASEKVWGTALPYLVPVDSSTDTAADNYEYTLNLSAAQLQQLLAERLGITADLSQQAQWFGTPVLTPSGYVDSLPVCGQTVQGTALRKALGLRSACFTVVCQSGTFSFTTRGYGHGVGMSQWGCKGTGRAGRRLPRHSGALLPL
;
A
#
# COMPACT_ATOMS: atom_id res chain seq x y z
N MET A 1 -29.88 9.10 -8.20
CA MET A 1 -28.95 9.63 -7.18
C MET A 1 -28.65 8.52 -6.18
N VAL A 2 -27.52 7.83 -6.31
CA VAL A 2 -27.14 6.74 -5.41
C VAL A 2 -26.37 7.37 -4.27
N HIS A 3 -26.99 7.48 -3.09
CA HIS A 3 -26.30 7.84 -1.86
C HIS A 3 -25.26 6.75 -1.54
N ARG A 4 -24.01 6.96 -1.96
CA ARG A 4 -22.89 6.19 -1.40
C ARG A 4 -22.81 6.55 0.09
N ARG A 5 -23.08 5.57 0.96
CA ARG A 5 -22.72 5.69 2.37
C ARG A 5 -21.24 6.08 2.45
N PRO A 6 -20.88 7.11 3.22
CA PRO A 6 -19.45 7.41 3.41
C PRO A 6 -18.80 6.14 3.96
N ARG A 7 -17.72 5.70 3.30
CA ARG A 7 -16.85 4.66 3.88
C ARG A 7 -16.36 5.24 5.21
N PRO A 8 -16.39 4.47 6.31
CA PRO A 8 -15.78 4.95 7.54
C PRO A 8 -14.34 5.34 7.20
N ALA A 9 -13.94 6.52 7.63
CA ALA A 9 -12.58 7.01 7.44
C ALA A 9 -11.62 5.92 7.95
N ALA A 10 -10.70 5.49 7.10
CA ALA A 10 -9.79 4.42 7.45
C ALA A 10 -9.07 4.82 8.76
N GLY A 11 -9.29 4.06 9.82
CA GLY A 11 -8.55 4.21 11.07
C GLY A 11 -9.07 5.27 12.05
N CYS A 12 -10.32 5.73 11.96
CA CYS A 12 -10.91 6.50 13.05
C CYS A 12 -11.08 5.59 14.28
N LEU A 13 -10.15 5.70 15.22
CA LEU A 13 -10.19 4.96 16.46
C LEU A 13 -11.06 5.69 17.46
N THR A 14 -11.94 4.95 18.14
CA THR A 14 -12.72 5.52 19.25
C THR A 14 -11.81 5.75 20.46
N ASP A 15 -12.25 6.64 21.35
CA ASP A 15 -11.54 6.93 22.59
C ASP A 15 -11.27 5.67 23.42
N ALA A 16 -12.24 4.78 23.52
CA ALA A 16 -12.09 3.49 24.20
C ALA A 16 -10.97 2.62 23.59
N VAL A 17 -10.83 2.61 22.26
CA VAL A 17 -9.77 1.86 21.57
C VAL A 17 -8.41 2.52 21.83
N LEU A 18 -8.32 3.85 21.80
CA LEU A 18 -7.09 4.57 22.15
C LEU A 18 -6.66 4.32 23.59
N HIS A 19 -7.61 4.29 24.53
CA HIS A 19 -7.33 3.89 25.91
C HIS A 19 -6.76 2.48 26.00
N SER A 20 -7.33 1.53 25.26
CA SER A 20 -6.85 0.14 25.25
C SER A 20 -5.42 0.01 24.68
N TYR A 21 -5.05 0.83 23.70
CA TYR A 21 -3.73 0.80 23.08
C TYR A 21 -2.65 1.49 23.91
N TRP A 22 -2.99 2.60 24.54
CA TRP A 22 -2.03 3.43 25.25
C TRP A 22 -2.00 3.21 26.76
N GLY A 23 -3.03 2.57 27.33
CA GLY A 23 -3.11 2.30 28.76
C GLY A 23 -2.81 3.54 29.59
N THR A 24 -1.87 3.43 30.51
CA THR A 24 -1.44 4.53 31.39
C THR A 24 -0.79 5.72 30.66
N ALA A 25 -0.31 5.51 29.43
CA ALA A 25 0.26 6.57 28.59
C ALA A 25 -0.82 7.33 27.77
N TYR A 26 -2.12 7.01 27.93
CA TYR A 26 -3.19 7.61 27.14
C TYR A 26 -3.18 9.14 27.19
N ALA A 27 -3.21 9.74 28.38
CA ALA A 27 -3.32 11.20 28.52
C ALA A 27 -2.16 11.95 27.83
N ALA A 28 -0.92 11.46 28.03
CA ALA A 28 0.26 12.06 27.41
C ALA A 28 0.28 11.87 25.88
N SER A 29 -0.09 10.69 25.41
CA SER A 29 -0.14 10.37 23.99
C SER A 29 -1.23 11.18 23.26
N TYR A 30 -2.41 11.29 23.89
CA TYR A 30 -3.53 12.05 23.35
C TYR A 30 -3.21 13.56 23.29
N ALA A 31 -2.66 14.14 24.36
CA ALA A 31 -2.23 15.54 24.38
C ALA A 31 -1.20 15.84 23.28
N ARG A 32 -0.21 14.94 23.10
CA ARG A 32 0.78 15.08 22.03
C ARG A 32 0.14 15.00 20.64
N LEU A 33 -0.77 14.06 20.43
CA LEU A 33 -1.47 13.92 19.15
C LEU A 33 -2.31 15.16 18.84
N SER A 34 -3.10 15.65 19.83
CA SER A 34 -3.91 16.85 19.68
C SER A 34 -3.06 18.06 19.31
N ALA A 35 -1.95 18.29 20.00
CA ALA A 35 -1.05 19.40 19.68
C ALA A 35 -0.48 19.31 18.25
N LEU A 36 -0.18 18.11 17.74
CA LEU A 36 0.27 17.92 16.37
C LEU A 36 -0.84 18.21 15.36
N VAL A 37 -2.09 17.79 15.63
CA VAL A 37 -3.24 18.08 14.78
C VAL A 37 -3.52 19.58 14.76
N ASP A 38 -3.53 20.23 15.93
CA ASP A 38 -3.78 21.68 16.05
C ASP A 38 -2.73 22.49 15.27
N ALA A 39 -1.48 22.03 15.25
CA ALA A 39 -0.41 22.71 14.53
C ALA A 39 -0.57 22.68 13.00
N VAL A 40 -1.36 21.73 12.45
CA VAL A 40 -1.50 21.54 11.00
C VAL A 40 -2.93 21.63 10.47
N GLN A 41 -3.95 21.70 11.34
CA GLN A 41 -5.37 21.63 10.95
C GLN A 41 -5.83 22.73 9.98
N THR A 42 -5.09 23.82 9.91
CA THR A 42 -5.35 24.94 8.95
C THR A 42 -4.52 24.83 7.69
N GLN A 43 -3.68 23.79 7.55
CA GLN A 43 -2.80 23.61 6.40
C GLN A 43 -3.43 22.62 5.43
N VAL A 44 -3.59 23.04 4.18
CA VAL A 44 -4.15 22.20 3.10
C VAL A 44 -3.14 22.20 1.96
N LEU A 45 -2.90 21.04 1.38
CA LEU A 45 -2.08 20.90 0.19
C LEU A 45 -2.92 21.25 -1.03
N TYR A 46 -2.39 22.11 -1.88
CA TYR A 46 -2.98 22.50 -3.14
C TYR A 46 -2.11 22.05 -4.31
N TYR A 47 -2.77 21.72 -5.40
CA TYR A 47 -2.15 21.57 -6.70
C TYR A 47 -2.88 22.53 -7.65
N GLU A 48 -2.12 23.46 -8.25
CA GLU A 48 -2.71 24.61 -8.94
C GLU A 48 -3.66 25.37 -8.00
N ASP A 49 -4.89 25.62 -8.40
CA ASP A 49 -5.88 26.39 -7.63
C ASP A 49 -6.89 25.53 -6.87
N ALA A 50 -6.64 24.21 -6.75
CA ALA A 50 -7.55 23.28 -6.09
C ALA A 50 -6.88 22.48 -4.97
N PRO A 51 -7.62 22.10 -3.90
CA PRO A 51 -7.10 21.16 -2.90
C PRO A 51 -6.65 19.85 -3.55
N ALA A 52 -5.41 19.43 -3.29
CA ALA A 52 -4.85 18.21 -3.82
C ALA A 52 -5.49 16.96 -3.15
N GLY A 53 -5.84 15.97 -3.96
CA GLY A 53 -6.24 14.65 -3.46
C GLY A 53 -5.02 13.92 -2.91
N THR A 54 -4.85 13.96 -1.59
CA THR A 54 -3.71 13.35 -0.93
C THR A 54 -4.01 11.91 -0.52
N SER A 55 -3.01 11.04 -0.66
CA SER A 55 -3.07 9.66 -0.20
C SER A 55 -1.81 9.30 0.57
N TYR A 56 -1.94 8.31 1.44
CA TYR A 56 -0.81 7.79 2.22
C TYR A 56 -0.94 6.27 2.39
N PHE A 57 0.17 5.64 2.68
CA PHE A 57 0.26 4.19 2.89
C PHE A 57 1.40 3.88 3.87
N ALA A 58 1.50 2.65 4.34
CA ALA A 58 2.43 2.31 5.41
C ALA A 58 3.89 2.41 4.98
N MET A 59 4.31 1.68 3.95
CA MET A 59 5.69 1.67 3.43
C MET A 59 5.73 1.22 1.97
N SER A 60 6.63 1.78 1.17
CA SER A 60 6.89 1.38 -0.22
C SER A 60 7.88 0.22 -0.30
N ASN A 61 8.16 -0.23 -1.52
CA ASN A 61 9.27 -1.16 -1.81
C ASN A 61 10.64 -0.47 -1.91
N GLY A 62 10.74 0.81 -1.53
CA GLY A 62 11.89 1.70 -1.71
C GLY A 62 11.62 2.82 -2.72
N ARG A 63 10.51 2.75 -3.46
CA ARG A 63 10.04 3.77 -4.39
C ARG A 63 8.52 3.82 -4.40
N THR A 64 7.91 4.99 -4.43
CA THR A 64 6.46 5.11 -4.55
C THR A 64 5.99 4.78 -5.97
N GLU A 65 4.69 4.57 -6.15
CA GLU A 65 4.09 4.24 -7.43
C GLU A 65 3.28 5.41 -7.99
N ALA A 66 3.12 5.47 -9.30
CA ALA A 66 2.29 6.43 -9.98
C ALA A 66 0.79 6.15 -9.77
N SER A 67 -0.02 7.20 -9.65
CA SER A 67 -1.46 7.08 -9.39
C SER A 67 -2.20 6.31 -10.48
N GLU A 68 -1.85 6.48 -11.75
CA GLU A 68 -2.47 5.78 -12.88
C GLU A 68 -2.22 4.25 -12.86
N LYS A 69 -1.12 3.81 -12.28
CA LYS A 69 -0.81 2.37 -12.15
C LYS A 69 -1.66 1.68 -11.10
N VAL A 70 -2.20 2.42 -10.16
CA VAL A 70 -3.02 1.86 -9.07
C VAL A 70 -4.50 2.15 -9.25
N TRP A 71 -4.85 3.35 -9.75
CA TRP A 71 -6.23 3.82 -9.85
C TRP A 71 -6.70 4.13 -11.27
N GLY A 72 -5.81 4.02 -12.26
CA GLY A 72 -6.13 4.26 -13.67
C GLY A 72 -6.21 5.73 -14.08
N THR A 73 -5.96 6.67 -13.14
CA THR A 73 -5.98 8.10 -13.41
C THR A 73 -4.65 8.73 -13.03
N ALA A 74 -4.01 9.38 -13.98
CA ALA A 74 -2.77 10.12 -13.74
C ALA A 74 -3.07 11.43 -13.00
N LEU A 75 -2.47 11.57 -11.81
CA LEU A 75 -2.47 12.83 -11.07
C LEU A 75 -1.04 13.38 -11.09
N PRO A 76 -0.79 14.60 -11.65
CA PRO A 76 0.56 15.10 -11.89
C PRO A 76 1.44 15.22 -10.64
N TYR A 77 0.82 15.30 -9.47
CA TYR A 77 1.49 15.40 -8.17
C TYR A 77 1.58 14.04 -7.42
N LEU A 78 1.03 12.94 -7.97
CA LEU A 78 1.14 11.59 -7.39
C LEU A 78 1.97 10.69 -8.33
N VAL A 79 3.23 11.03 -8.46
CA VAL A 79 4.22 10.35 -9.31
C VAL A 79 5.23 9.57 -8.46
N PRO A 80 5.99 8.63 -9.06
CA PRO A 80 6.99 7.86 -8.34
C PRO A 80 8.13 8.73 -7.78
N VAL A 81 8.39 8.61 -6.48
CA VAL A 81 9.52 9.26 -5.81
C VAL A 81 10.35 8.25 -5.04
N ASP A 82 11.61 8.59 -4.77
CA ASP A 82 12.48 7.78 -3.92
C ASP A 82 11.92 7.73 -2.50
N SER A 83 11.88 6.54 -1.94
CA SER A 83 11.49 6.26 -0.55
C SER A 83 12.35 5.13 0.01
N SER A 84 13.63 5.15 -0.32
CA SER A 84 14.61 4.10 0.02
C SER A 84 14.70 3.84 1.53
N THR A 85 14.40 4.82 2.38
CA THR A 85 14.33 4.65 3.83
C THR A 85 13.28 3.63 4.28
N ASP A 86 12.29 3.33 3.45
CA ASP A 86 11.26 2.32 3.75
C ASP A 86 11.84 0.91 3.85
N THR A 87 12.92 0.63 3.14
CA THR A 87 13.54 -0.71 3.13
C THR A 87 14.15 -1.12 4.47
N ALA A 88 14.39 -0.15 5.37
CA ALA A 88 14.84 -0.38 6.73
C ALA A 88 13.68 -0.56 7.73
N ALA A 89 12.44 -0.63 7.25
CA ALA A 89 11.27 -0.79 8.10
C ALA A 89 11.19 -2.19 8.71
N ASP A 90 10.77 -2.28 9.97
CA ASP A 90 10.40 -3.55 10.57
C ASP A 90 9.27 -4.18 9.74
N ASN A 91 9.39 -5.48 9.46
CA ASN A 91 8.43 -6.20 8.62
C ASN A 91 8.28 -5.66 7.17
N TYR A 92 9.38 -5.10 6.61
CA TYR A 92 9.44 -4.67 5.22
C TYR A 92 9.08 -5.79 4.24
N GLU A 93 9.58 -7.00 4.51
CA GLU A 93 9.17 -8.20 3.78
C GLU A 93 8.15 -9.02 4.57
N TYR A 94 7.21 -9.61 3.86
CA TYR A 94 6.22 -10.51 4.43
C TYR A 94 5.88 -11.60 3.44
N THR A 95 5.88 -12.85 3.91
CA THR A 95 5.52 -14.01 3.09
C THR A 95 4.18 -14.59 3.51
N LEU A 96 3.25 -14.67 2.56
CA LEU A 96 1.99 -15.40 2.69
C LEU A 96 2.14 -16.76 2.03
N ASN A 97 1.89 -17.83 2.77
CA ASN A 97 1.90 -19.19 2.26
C ASN A 97 0.46 -19.69 2.08
N LEU A 98 0.15 -20.23 0.91
CA LEU A 98 -1.14 -20.81 0.57
C LEU A 98 -0.92 -22.22 0.00
N SER A 99 -1.69 -23.20 0.43
CA SER A 99 -1.74 -24.47 -0.28
C SER A 99 -2.36 -24.29 -1.67
N ALA A 100 -2.05 -25.19 -2.59
CA ALA A 100 -2.65 -25.14 -3.93
C ALA A 100 -4.18 -25.13 -3.89
N ALA A 101 -4.80 -25.89 -3.00
CA ALA A 101 -6.25 -25.92 -2.83
C ALA A 101 -6.82 -24.59 -2.34
N GLN A 102 -6.17 -23.95 -1.34
CA GLN A 102 -6.58 -22.61 -0.87
C GLN A 102 -6.45 -21.56 -1.96
N LEU A 103 -5.33 -21.58 -2.69
CA LEU A 103 -5.11 -20.63 -3.79
C LEU A 103 -6.10 -20.85 -4.93
N GLN A 104 -6.38 -22.11 -5.32
CA GLN A 104 -7.40 -22.44 -6.33
C GLN A 104 -8.76 -21.85 -5.97
N GLN A 105 -9.19 -22.04 -4.71
CA GLN A 105 -10.44 -21.49 -4.20
C GLN A 105 -10.46 -19.94 -4.29
N LEU A 106 -9.43 -19.28 -3.82
CA LEU A 106 -9.34 -17.81 -3.88
C LEU A 106 -9.32 -17.26 -5.31
N LEU A 107 -8.61 -17.92 -6.24
CA LEU A 107 -8.58 -17.54 -7.64
C LEU A 107 -9.98 -17.67 -8.28
N ALA A 108 -10.69 -18.76 -7.98
CA ALA A 108 -12.04 -18.96 -8.48
C ALA A 108 -13.03 -17.94 -7.91
N GLU A 109 -13.07 -17.78 -6.59
CA GLU A 109 -14.03 -16.91 -5.90
C GLU A 109 -13.79 -15.41 -6.15
N ARG A 110 -12.53 -14.98 -6.24
CA ARG A 110 -12.18 -13.57 -6.26
C ARG A 110 -11.84 -13.03 -7.64
N LEU A 111 -11.42 -13.90 -8.55
CA LEU A 111 -10.99 -13.53 -9.91
C LEU A 111 -11.71 -14.29 -11.01
N GLY A 112 -12.52 -15.32 -10.69
CA GLY A 112 -13.19 -16.16 -11.68
C GLY A 112 -12.24 -17.06 -12.47
N ILE A 113 -11.04 -17.34 -11.92
CA ILE A 113 -10.00 -18.12 -12.62
C ILE A 113 -10.06 -19.56 -12.15
N THR A 114 -10.23 -20.48 -13.08
CA THR A 114 -10.14 -21.93 -12.83
C THR A 114 -8.68 -22.36 -12.92
N ALA A 115 -8.18 -23.01 -11.89
CA ALA A 115 -6.81 -23.51 -11.81
C ALA A 115 -6.82 -25.05 -11.73
N ASP A 116 -5.95 -25.71 -12.50
CA ASP A 116 -5.82 -27.17 -12.52
C ASP A 116 -4.73 -27.60 -11.52
N LEU A 117 -5.12 -28.35 -10.49
CA LEU A 117 -4.22 -28.85 -9.45
C LEU A 117 -3.11 -29.77 -9.99
N SER A 118 -3.28 -30.37 -11.16
CA SER A 118 -2.23 -31.19 -11.80
C SER A 118 -1.12 -30.33 -12.44
N GLN A 119 -1.37 -29.03 -12.66
CA GLN A 119 -0.46 -28.12 -13.38
C GLN A 119 0.05 -26.95 -12.54
N GLN A 120 0.20 -27.13 -11.25
CA GLN A 120 0.53 -26.06 -10.29
C GLN A 120 1.76 -25.23 -10.69
N ALA A 121 2.80 -25.86 -11.25
CA ALA A 121 4.01 -25.18 -11.69
C ALA A 121 3.78 -24.15 -12.82
N GLN A 122 2.67 -24.24 -13.52
CA GLN A 122 2.31 -23.37 -14.66
C GLN A 122 1.29 -22.28 -14.29
N TRP A 123 0.84 -22.21 -13.00
CA TRP A 123 -0.19 -21.26 -12.62
C TRP A 123 0.25 -19.81 -12.75
N PHE A 124 1.54 -19.51 -12.54
CA PHE A 124 2.06 -18.16 -12.63
C PHE A 124 3.15 -18.05 -13.70
N GLY A 125 2.96 -17.11 -14.61
CA GLY A 125 3.97 -16.76 -15.60
C GLY A 125 4.89 -15.63 -15.12
N THR A 126 5.74 -15.15 -16.03
CA THR A 126 6.66 -14.04 -15.75
C THR A 126 5.89 -12.73 -15.61
N PRO A 127 6.05 -11.98 -14.51
CA PRO A 127 5.39 -10.71 -14.31
C PRO A 127 5.99 -9.61 -15.19
N VAL A 128 5.13 -8.69 -15.64
CA VAL A 128 5.53 -7.38 -16.14
C VAL A 128 5.56 -6.42 -14.95
N LEU A 129 6.67 -5.70 -14.77
CA LEU A 129 6.84 -4.77 -13.67
C LEU A 129 6.66 -3.33 -14.14
N THR A 130 6.15 -2.47 -13.25
CA THR A 130 6.18 -1.02 -13.43
C THR A 130 7.62 -0.50 -13.27
N PRO A 131 7.93 0.73 -13.71
CA PRO A 131 9.23 1.36 -13.46
C PRO A 131 9.59 1.50 -11.97
N SER A 132 8.58 1.44 -11.08
CA SER A 132 8.76 1.45 -9.62
C SER A 132 8.94 0.05 -9.02
N GLY A 133 8.94 -1.02 -9.83
CA GLY A 133 9.18 -2.40 -9.39
C GLY A 133 7.96 -3.10 -8.77
N TYR A 134 6.76 -2.57 -8.96
CA TYR A 134 5.52 -3.27 -8.62
C TYR A 134 5.08 -4.16 -9.78
N VAL A 135 4.33 -5.21 -9.50
CA VAL A 135 3.73 -6.04 -10.54
C VAL A 135 2.61 -5.24 -11.22
N ASP A 136 2.82 -4.88 -12.48
CA ASP A 136 1.81 -4.26 -13.34
C ASP A 136 0.79 -5.33 -13.75
N SER A 137 1.27 -6.41 -14.33
CA SER A 137 0.47 -7.57 -14.72
C SER A 137 1.29 -8.85 -14.69
N LEU A 138 0.60 -9.99 -14.61
CA LEU A 138 1.23 -11.30 -14.75
C LEU A 138 0.21 -12.32 -15.28
N PRO A 139 0.68 -13.35 -16.00
CA PRO A 139 -0.15 -14.50 -16.35
C PRO A 139 -0.51 -15.31 -15.10
N VAL A 140 -1.80 -15.61 -14.92
CA VAL A 140 -2.32 -16.51 -13.90
C VAL A 140 -3.22 -17.54 -14.58
N CYS A 141 -2.82 -18.82 -14.60
CA CYS A 141 -3.54 -19.90 -15.29
C CYS A 141 -3.94 -19.52 -16.73
N GLY A 142 -3.00 -18.91 -17.48
CA GLY A 142 -3.21 -18.48 -18.86
C GLY A 142 -3.97 -17.16 -19.06
N GLN A 143 -4.47 -16.52 -17.99
CA GLN A 143 -5.15 -15.23 -18.05
C GLN A 143 -4.22 -14.11 -17.52
N THR A 144 -4.21 -12.95 -18.17
CA THR A 144 -3.45 -11.80 -17.68
C THR A 144 -4.20 -11.11 -16.54
N VAL A 145 -3.58 -11.03 -15.38
CA VAL A 145 -4.14 -10.41 -14.17
C VAL A 145 -3.29 -9.23 -13.76
N GLN A 146 -3.90 -8.12 -13.39
CA GLN A 146 -3.19 -6.97 -12.81
C GLN A 146 -2.68 -7.29 -11.41
N GLY A 147 -1.47 -6.84 -11.08
CA GLY A 147 -0.86 -7.06 -9.76
C GLY A 147 -1.70 -6.47 -8.62
N THR A 148 -2.35 -5.33 -8.84
CA THR A 148 -3.29 -4.73 -7.88
C THR A 148 -4.55 -5.56 -7.64
N ALA A 149 -5.06 -6.22 -8.69
CA ALA A 149 -6.21 -7.12 -8.59
C ALA A 149 -5.84 -8.41 -7.83
N LEU A 150 -4.68 -9.00 -8.14
CA LEU A 150 -4.19 -10.18 -7.42
C LEU A 150 -3.88 -9.85 -5.94
N ARG A 151 -3.24 -8.70 -5.69
CA ARG A 151 -3.04 -8.21 -4.33
C ARG A 151 -4.34 -8.18 -3.53
N LYS A 152 -5.40 -7.61 -4.10
CA LYS A 152 -6.72 -7.51 -3.46
C LYS A 152 -7.36 -8.88 -3.24
N ALA A 153 -7.27 -9.75 -4.25
CA ALA A 153 -7.87 -11.09 -4.20
C ALA A 153 -7.23 -11.97 -3.12
N LEU A 154 -5.91 -11.92 -2.99
CA LEU A 154 -5.17 -12.76 -2.04
C LEU A 154 -4.89 -12.07 -0.69
N GLY A 155 -5.25 -10.80 -0.52
CA GLY A 155 -4.95 -10.04 0.70
C GLY A 155 -3.46 -9.74 0.89
N LEU A 156 -2.69 -9.62 -0.19
CA LEU A 156 -1.27 -9.31 -0.13
C LEU A 156 -1.03 -7.90 0.39
N ARG A 157 0.04 -7.70 1.15
CA ARG A 157 0.40 -6.40 1.72
C ARG A 157 0.70 -5.36 0.64
N SER A 158 1.35 -5.76 -0.44
CA SER A 158 1.79 -4.88 -1.53
C SER A 158 1.58 -5.56 -2.89
N ALA A 159 1.52 -4.77 -3.97
CA ALA A 159 1.63 -5.27 -5.34
C ALA A 159 3.10 -5.48 -5.77
N CYS A 160 4.08 -5.15 -4.94
CA CYS A 160 5.47 -5.57 -5.12
C CYS A 160 5.65 -6.94 -4.46
N PHE A 161 5.52 -8.01 -5.23
CA PHE A 161 5.61 -9.37 -4.73
C PHE A 161 6.31 -10.31 -5.72
N THR A 162 6.82 -11.41 -5.18
CA THR A 162 7.26 -12.59 -5.93
C THR A 162 6.42 -13.79 -5.52
N VAL A 163 6.30 -14.79 -6.39
CA VAL A 163 5.62 -16.04 -6.09
C VAL A 163 6.52 -17.22 -6.43
N VAL A 164 6.57 -18.19 -5.53
CA VAL A 164 7.28 -19.46 -5.70
C VAL A 164 6.33 -20.60 -5.35
N CYS A 165 6.27 -21.62 -6.19
CA CYS A 165 5.55 -22.86 -5.90
C CYS A 165 6.55 -23.97 -5.54
N GLN A 166 6.42 -24.54 -4.35
CA GLN A 166 7.23 -25.66 -3.91
C GLN A 166 6.37 -26.67 -3.15
N SER A 167 6.42 -27.92 -3.58
CA SER A 167 5.70 -29.02 -2.91
C SER A 167 4.21 -28.72 -2.63
N GLY A 168 3.51 -28.09 -3.60
CA GLY A 168 2.09 -27.77 -3.48
C GLY A 168 1.77 -26.56 -2.59
N THR A 169 2.79 -25.83 -2.18
CA THR A 169 2.65 -24.57 -1.44
C THR A 169 3.12 -23.39 -2.30
N PHE A 170 2.29 -22.38 -2.37
CA PHE A 170 2.61 -21.10 -3.03
C PHE A 170 3.01 -20.07 -1.98
N SER A 171 4.24 -19.59 -2.06
CA SER A 171 4.81 -18.57 -1.18
C SER A 171 4.82 -17.23 -1.91
N PHE A 172 4.00 -16.28 -1.45
CA PHE A 172 3.97 -14.91 -1.96
C PHE A 172 4.78 -14.03 -1.01
N THR A 173 5.96 -13.58 -1.45
CA THR A 173 6.79 -12.66 -0.67
C THR A 173 6.56 -11.24 -1.17
N THR A 174 5.99 -10.40 -0.32
CA THR A 174 5.71 -8.98 -0.59
C THR A 174 6.77 -8.09 0.02
N ARG A 175 7.11 -6.98 -0.67
CA ARG A 175 7.93 -5.89 -0.16
C ARG A 175 7.09 -4.63 -0.03
N GLY A 176 7.22 -3.97 1.13
CA GLY A 176 6.37 -2.84 1.49
C GLY A 176 4.96 -3.22 1.93
N TYR A 177 4.16 -2.22 2.28
CA TYR A 177 2.78 -2.40 2.77
C TYR A 177 1.91 -1.21 2.36
N GLY A 178 0.93 -1.45 1.51
CA GLY A 178 -0.03 -0.47 1.02
C GLY A 178 -0.11 -0.43 -0.50
N HIS A 179 -0.75 0.62 -1.00
CA HIS A 179 -0.95 0.81 -2.45
C HIS A 179 0.24 1.47 -3.15
N GLY A 180 1.18 2.05 -2.40
CA GLY A 180 2.41 2.63 -2.93
C GLY A 180 2.30 4.07 -3.43
N VAL A 181 1.12 4.68 -3.50
CA VAL A 181 0.92 6.02 -4.10
C VAL A 181 0.87 7.11 -3.04
N GLY A 182 1.58 8.21 -3.26
CA GLY A 182 1.62 9.36 -2.37
C GLY A 182 2.60 9.19 -1.20
N MET A 183 2.20 9.53 0.02
CA MET A 183 3.08 9.61 1.17
C MET A 183 3.31 8.24 1.83
N SER A 184 4.57 7.79 1.93
CA SER A 184 4.94 6.69 2.81
C SER A 184 5.01 7.18 4.26
N GLN A 185 4.27 6.54 5.16
CA GLN A 185 4.31 6.86 6.60
C GLN A 185 5.68 6.54 7.20
N TRP A 186 6.30 5.45 6.76
CA TRP A 186 7.63 5.06 7.22
C TRP A 186 8.71 5.97 6.66
N GLY A 187 8.60 6.37 5.39
CA GLY A 187 9.49 7.36 4.75
C GLY A 187 9.45 8.71 5.46
N CYS A 188 8.25 9.17 5.85
CA CYS A 188 8.09 10.38 6.67
C CYS A 188 8.77 10.27 8.02
N LYS A 189 8.68 9.12 8.70
CA LYS A 189 9.38 8.87 9.97
C LYS A 189 10.89 8.95 9.79
N GLY A 190 11.42 8.41 8.69
CA GLY A 190 12.84 8.51 8.34
C GLY A 190 13.28 9.96 8.13
N THR A 191 12.53 10.71 7.35
CA THR A 191 12.76 12.13 7.04
C THR A 191 12.68 13.00 8.30
N GLY A 192 11.69 12.76 9.18
CA GLY A 192 11.54 13.47 10.45
C GLY A 192 12.70 13.20 11.42
N ARG A 193 13.20 11.97 11.49
CA ARG A 193 14.39 11.61 12.29
C ARG A 193 15.66 12.28 11.78
N ALA A 194 15.78 12.52 10.48
CA ALA A 194 16.89 13.27 9.88
C ALA A 194 16.79 14.79 10.12
N GLY A 195 15.81 15.26 10.91
CA GLY A 195 15.62 16.67 11.22
C GLY A 195 15.13 17.52 10.05
N ARG A 196 14.74 16.89 8.95
CA ARG A 196 14.17 17.60 7.82
C ARG A 196 12.76 18.07 8.19
N ARG A 197 12.59 19.37 8.30
CA ARG A 197 11.25 19.97 8.38
C ARG A 197 10.63 19.90 6.98
N LEU A 198 9.35 19.56 6.91
CA LEU A 198 8.60 19.76 5.66
C LEU A 198 8.74 21.23 5.29
N PRO A 199 9.24 21.57 4.08
CA PRO A 199 9.30 22.96 3.65
C PRO A 199 7.88 23.53 3.68
N ARG A 200 7.76 24.82 3.98
CA ARG A 200 6.46 25.53 3.90
C ARG A 200 5.83 25.50 2.49
N HIS A 201 6.62 25.07 1.50
CA HIS A 201 6.18 24.71 0.16
C HIS A 201 6.48 23.23 -0.03
N SER A 202 5.47 22.45 -0.27
CA SER A 202 5.34 21.00 -0.27
C SER A 202 6.22 20.22 -1.27
N GLY A 203 7.53 20.50 -1.32
CA GLY A 203 8.41 19.91 -2.32
C GLY A 203 9.12 18.60 -1.96
N ALA A 204 8.90 17.98 -0.79
CA ALA A 204 9.75 16.86 -0.37
C ALA A 204 9.09 15.47 -0.44
N LEU A 205 7.79 15.40 -0.66
CA LEU A 205 7.04 14.13 -0.73
C LEU A 205 6.10 14.07 -1.93
N LEU A 206 5.94 15.17 -2.61
CA LEU A 206 5.32 15.27 -3.91
C LEU A 206 6.36 15.98 -4.79
N PRO A 207 6.70 15.48 -5.98
CA PRO A 207 7.57 16.20 -6.88
C PRO A 207 6.91 17.54 -7.24
N LEU A 208 7.70 18.59 -7.26
CA LEU A 208 7.33 19.86 -7.87
C LEU A 208 7.27 19.68 -9.37
#